data_d45dbd0b1f27950f5c4232b63832e9cd
#
_entry.id   d45dbd0b1f27950f5c4232b63832e9cd
#
_cell.length_a   1.000
_cell.length_b   1.000
_cell.length_c   1.000
_cell.angle_alpha   90.00
_cell.angle_beta   90.00
_cell.angle_gamma   90.00
#
_symmetry.space_group_name_H-M   'P 1'
#
loop_
_entity.id
_entity.type
_entity.pdbx_description
1 polymer ?
#
loop_
_entity_poly.entity_id
_entity_poly.type
_entity_poly.pdbx_seq_one_letter_code
_entity_poly.pdbx_strand_id
1 'polypeptide(L)'
;MSDHPPTQRIPVEPVGSAPATATLAAPEPPGTPDALDTPEPPLDTPDALAAAGPGTAGPGTAGVELSDGIRLEVEQVGPATAPITVVLLHGWTLDHRTWHRQVSALVENLGDAVRIISYDARGHGRSGVSNLGTATLARLGDDLAELLDRLAPTGPVVLVGHSLGGMTIMEYAHRHPDDFATRIAGLVFVATTAEGHTHTCYGLPTRVAWLIRLAETTGAGVLARCGGLRTPQPLLQALRPSLRWLLFGDDCASEDIRLTTSAVSRAALVAIGGLRSSIGRQHRLDTLATLGDLPVAALVGDRDRLTPPRCTESIVETLPDTELTVCPGAGHMLMLERPDEVNAALLEVVRRALAPIPAQRRPHPH
;
A
#
# COMPACT_ATOMS: atom_id res chain seq x y z
N MET A 1 41.48 42.59 15.29
CA MET A 1 40.87 43.40 14.17
C MET A 1 39.84 42.48 13.55
N SER A 2 38.63 42.78 13.93
CA SER A 2 37.43 42.01 13.59
C SER A 2 36.72 42.70 12.43
N ASP A 3 36.54 42.01 11.31
CA ASP A 3 35.69 42.49 10.22
C ASP A 3 34.45 41.64 10.13
N HIS A 4 33.30 42.25 10.48
CA HIS A 4 31.96 41.73 10.20
C HIS A 4 31.45 42.40 8.91
N PRO A 5 30.80 41.64 8.00
CA PRO A 5 30.11 42.25 6.84
C PRO A 5 28.72 42.80 7.25
N PRO A 6 28.22 43.82 6.51
CA PRO A 6 27.07 44.60 6.89
C PRO A 6 25.73 43.91 6.58
N THR A 7 24.79 44.12 7.50
CA THR A 7 23.38 43.71 7.46
C THR A 7 22.61 44.52 6.40
N GLN A 8 22.01 43.89 5.41
CA GLN A 8 21.06 44.49 4.48
C GLN A 8 19.67 44.64 5.14
N ARG A 9 19.19 45.89 5.13
CA ARG A 9 17.83 46.26 5.54
C ARG A 9 16.88 46.09 4.34
N ILE A 10 15.76 45.42 4.55
CA ILE A 10 14.64 45.32 3.61
C ILE A 10 13.71 46.53 3.86
N PRO A 11 13.24 47.27 2.84
CA PRO A 11 12.30 48.38 3.00
C PRO A 11 10.87 47.86 3.27
N VAL A 12 10.19 48.48 4.22
CA VAL A 12 8.76 48.29 4.51
C VAL A 12 7.99 49.37 3.72
N GLU A 13 7.09 48.95 2.84
CA GLU A 13 6.13 49.85 2.19
C GLU A 13 4.87 50.09 3.05
N PRO A 14 4.24 51.25 2.96
CA PRO A 14 3.16 51.64 3.86
C PRO A 14 1.80 51.10 3.46
N VAL A 15 1.02 50.78 4.48
CA VAL A 15 -0.38 50.32 4.44
C VAL A 15 -1.29 51.40 3.88
N GLY A 16 -1.96 51.16 2.76
CA GLY A 16 -3.01 51.99 2.16
C GLY A 16 -4.41 51.58 2.67
N SER A 17 -5.16 52.60 3.03
CA SER A 17 -6.50 52.67 3.62
C SER A 17 -7.60 51.86 2.92
N ALA A 18 -8.51 51.26 3.72
CA ALA A 18 -9.87 50.86 3.35
C ALA A 18 -10.75 52.13 3.05
N PRO A 19 -11.96 52.04 2.43
CA PRO A 19 -13.01 51.07 2.73
C PRO A 19 -13.89 50.63 1.53
N ALA A 20 -14.60 49.55 1.62
CA ALA A 20 -15.89 49.36 0.96
C ALA A 20 -16.76 48.39 1.79
N THR A 21 -17.86 48.91 2.25
CA THR A 21 -18.97 48.24 2.93
C THR A 21 -19.53 47.09 2.08
N ALA A 22 -19.35 45.86 2.54
CA ALA A 22 -20.02 44.68 1.98
C ALA A 22 -21.33 44.46 2.75
N THR A 23 -22.43 44.51 2.01
CA THR A 23 -23.79 44.19 2.44
C THR A 23 -23.87 42.72 2.87
N LEU A 24 -24.28 42.50 4.13
CA LEU A 24 -24.58 41.16 4.67
C LEU A 24 -25.75 40.55 3.89
N ALA A 25 -25.50 39.51 3.12
CA ALA A 25 -26.54 38.63 2.60
C ALA A 25 -27.11 37.77 3.74
N ALA A 26 -28.41 37.59 3.77
CA ALA A 26 -29.12 36.77 4.74
C ALA A 26 -28.71 35.30 4.65
N PRO A 27 -28.70 34.53 5.74
CA PRO A 27 -28.38 33.12 5.73
C PRO A 27 -29.43 32.32 4.96
N GLU A 28 -28.95 31.44 4.09
CA GLU A 28 -29.80 30.45 3.41
C GLU A 28 -30.44 29.49 4.43
N PRO A 29 -31.64 28.98 4.16
CA PRO A 29 -32.30 28.02 5.05
C PRO A 29 -31.52 26.67 5.05
N PRO A 30 -31.56 25.92 6.16
CA PRO A 30 -30.85 24.65 6.29
C PRO A 30 -31.35 23.66 5.22
N GLY A 31 -30.40 23.12 4.46
CA GLY A 31 -30.64 22.10 3.46
C GLY A 31 -31.38 20.88 4.04
N THR A 32 -32.31 20.36 3.28
CA THR A 32 -33.03 19.10 3.57
C THR A 32 -32.03 17.99 3.92
N PRO A 33 -32.34 17.14 4.93
CA PRO A 33 -31.44 16.01 5.27
C PRO A 33 -31.36 15.07 4.06
N ASP A 34 -30.09 14.76 3.71
CA ASP A 34 -29.73 13.77 2.69
C ASP A 34 -30.51 12.47 2.91
N ALA A 35 -31.09 11.96 1.83
CA ALA A 35 -31.76 10.68 1.76
C ALA A 35 -30.77 9.53 1.94
N LEU A 36 -30.47 9.19 3.20
CA LEU A 36 -29.51 8.13 3.59
C LEU A 36 -30.20 6.82 3.99
N ASP A 37 -31.42 6.52 3.45
CA ASP A 37 -32.12 5.27 3.80
C ASP A 37 -32.81 4.63 2.58
N THR A 38 -32.01 4.22 1.59
CA THR A 38 -32.38 3.12 0.71
C THR A 38 -31.39 1.98 0.94
N PRO A 39 -31.83 0.75 1.24
CA PRO A 39 -30.93 -0.40 1.30
C PRO A 39 -30.41 -0.68 -0.10
N GLU A 40 -29.13 -0.37 -0.34
CA GLU A 40 -28.43 -0.71 -1.59
C GLU A 40 -28.24 -2.23 -1.68
N PRO A 41 -28.27 -2.78 -2.91
CA PRO A 41 -28.07 -4.20 -3.14
C PRO A 41 -26.66 -4.63 -2.71
N PRO A 42 -26.47 -5.90 -2.33
CA PRO A 42 -25.18 -6.41 -1.89
C PRO A 42 -24.12 -6.31 -3.01
N LEU A 43 -22.94 -5.78 -2.68
CA LEU A 43 -21.77 -5.61 -3.55
C LEU A 43 -21.12 -6.92 -4.03
N ASP A 44 -21.83 -8.02 -4.02
CA ASP A 44 -21.34 -9.35 -4.43
C ASP A 44 -21.61 -9.70 -5.90
N THR A 45 -21.88 -8.72 -6.77
CA THR A 45 -21.99 -8.98 -8.20
C THR A 45 -20.61 -8.90 -8.86
N PRO A 46 -20.17 -9.95 -9.59
CA PRO A 46 -18.88 -10.01 -10.31
C PRO A 46 -18.76 -9.05 -11.51
N ASP A 47 -19.78 -8.23 -11.81
CA ASP A 47 -19.99 -7.64 -13.12
C ASP A 47 -19.42 -6.23 -13.34
N ALA A 48 -18.71 -5.63 -12.40
CA ALA A 48 -18.19 -4.26 -12.59
C ALA A 48 -16.86 -4.17 -13.36
N LEU A 49 -16.20 -5.30 -13.67
CA LEU A 49 -14.91 -5.37 -14.41
C LEU A 49 -15.04 -5.98 -15.83
N ALA A 50 -16.25 -6.29 -16.30
CA ALA A 50 -16.48 -7.00 -17.56
C ALA A 50 -16.55 -6.10 -18.81
N ALA A 51 -15.90 -4.92 -18.83
CA ALA A 51 -15.84 -4.04 -20.00
C ALA A 51 -14.45 -4.01 -20.65
N ALA A 52 -13.74 -5.15 -20.69
CA ALA A 52 -12.56 -5.30 -21.55
C ALA A 52 -12.99 -5.81 -22.93
N GLY A 53 -12.58 -5.11 -24.00
CA GLY A 53 -12.88 -5.45 -25.40
C GLY A 53 -12.37 -6.84 -25.82
N PRO A 54 -12.79 -7.35 -26.99
CA PRO A 54 -12.47 -8.71 -27.44
C PRO A 54 -10.99 -8.84 -27.77
N GLY A 55 -10.24 -9.60 -26.94
CA GLY A 55 -8.84 -9.95 -27.21
C GLY A 55 -7.99 -10.26 -25.97
N THR A 56 -8.36 -9.81 -24.78
CA THR A 56 -7.62 -10.12 -23.56
C THR A 56 -8.31 -11.25 -22.78
N ALA A 57 -7.54 -12.27 -22.36
CA ALA A 57 -8.06 -13.24 -21.41
C ALA A 57 -8.59 -12.48 -20.19
N GLY A 58 -9.88 -12.58 -19.91
CA GLY A 58 -10.52 -11.92 -18.76
C GLY A 58 -9.86 -12.36 -17.45
N PRO A 59 -10.03 -11.57 -16.36
CA PRO A 59 -9.44 -11.88 -15.07
C PRO A 59 -9.86 -13.28 -14.61
N GLY A 60 -8.86 -14.18 -14.50
CA GLY A 60 -9.06 -15.52 -13.98
C GLY A 60 -8.74 -15.52 -12.49
N THR A 61 -9.75 -15.78 -11.63
CA THR A 61 -9.49 -16.07 -10.22
C THR A 61 -9.05 -17.52 -10.07
N ALA A 62 -7.89 -17.74 -9.47
CA ALA A 62 -7.36 -19.06 -9.18
C ALA A 62 -6.97 -19.15 -7.71
N GLY A 63 -7.12 -20.33 -7.09
CA GLY A 63 -6.57 -20.58 -5.77
C GLY A 63 -5.18 -21.18 -5.88
N VAL A 64 -4.21 -20.63 -5.17
CA VAL A 64 -2.88 -21.20 -4.99
C VAL A 64 -2.81 -21.83 -3.62
N GLU A 65 -2.64 -23.15 -3.56
CA GLU A 65 -2.47 -23.87 -2.28
C GLU A 65 -0.99 -23.81 -1.90
N LEU A 66 -0.69 -23.28 -0.72
CA LEU A 66 0.65 -23.22 -0.16
C LEU A 66 1.07 -24.56 0.47
N SER A 67 2.36 -24.69 0.76
CA SER A 67 2.94 -25.92 1.36
C SER A 67 2.32 -26.30 2.71
N ASP A 68 1.77 -25.34 3.46
CA ASP A 68 1.09 -25.55 4.74
C ASP A 68 -0.43 -25.76 4.61
N GLY A 69 -0.93 -25.94 3.37
CA GLY A 69 -2.35 -26.19 3.08
C GLY A 69 -3.24 -24.95 3.07
N ILE A 70 -2.69 -23.75 3.25
CA ILE A 70 -3.43 -22.50 3.09
C ILE A 70 -3.61 -22.20 1.61
N ARG A 71 -4.86 -21.96 1.19
CA ARG A 71 -5.18 -21.51 -0.16
C ARG A 71 -5.20 -19.99 -0.22
N LEU A 72 -4.38 -19.41 -1.08
CA LEU A 72 -4.44 -17.99 -1.41
C LEU A 72 -5.39 -17.76 -2.58
N GLU A 73 -6.24 -16.75 -2.48
CA GLU A 73 -7.01 -16.23 -3.61
C GLU A 73 -6.11 -15.32 -4.44
N VAL A 74 -6.05 -15.59 -5.74
CA VAL A 74 -5.18 -14.89 -6.69
C VAL A 74 -5.99 -14.47 -7.90
N GLU A 75 -5.87 -13.21 -8.29
CA GLU A 75 -6.35 -12.69 -9.54
C GLU A 75 -5.19 -12.49 -10.50
N GLN A 76 -5.37 -12.91 -11.76
CA GLN A 76 -4.37 -12.81 -12.80
C GLN A 76 -4.95 -12.12 -14.02
N VAL A 77 -4.21 -11.15 -14.58
CA VAL A 77 -4.57 -10.40 -15.77
C VAL A 77 -3.36 -10.37 -16.72
N GLY A 78 -3.61 -10.50 -18.02
CA GLY A 78 -2.58 -10.55 -19.05
C GLY A 78 -2.04 -11.96 -19.31
N PRO A 79 -1.27 -12.14 -20.41
CA PRO A 79 -0.80 -13.44 -20.85
C PRO A 79 0.32 -13.98 -19.94
N ALA A 80 0.33 -15.29 -19.71
CA ALA A 80 1.39 -15.96 -18.95
C ALA A 80 2.77 -15.84 -19.63
N THR A 81 2.80 -15.54 -20.92
CA THR A 81 4.01 -15.35 -21.73
C THR A 81 4.49 -13.91 -21.79
N ALA A 82 3.86 -12.99 -21.03
CA ALA A 82 4.30 -11.60 -20.99
C ALA A 82 5.78 -11.49 -20.57
N PRO A 83 6.53 -10.54 -21.16
CA PRO A 83 7.95 -10.37 -20.86
C PRO A 83 8.26 -9.94 -19.42
N ILE A 84 7.27 -9.44 -18.68
CA ILE A 84 7.41 -9.04 -17.29
C ILE A 84 6.16 -9.39 -16.49
N THR A 85 6.36 -9.79 -15.23
CA THR A 85 5.27 -9.99 -14.27
C THR A 85 5.28 -8.88 -13.21
N VAL A 86 4.13 -8.28 -12.94
CA VAL A 86 3.91 -7.33 -11.85
C VAL A 86 3.10 -8.03 -10.75
N VAL A 87 3.61 -8.05 -9.52
CA VAL A 87 2.90 -8.63 -8.37
C VAL A 87 2.50 -7.52 -7.41
N LEU A 88 1.20 -7.44 -7.10
CA LEU A 88 0.59 -6.39 -6.27
C LEU A 88 0.24 -6.96 -4.89
N LEU A 89 0.86 -6.40 -3.84
CA LEU A 89 0.72 -6.82 -2.45
C LEU A 89 -0.05 -5.75 -1.65
N HIS A 90 -1.23 -6.09 -1.16
CA HIS A 90 -2.09 -5.17 -0.41
C HIS A 90 -1.60 -4.93 1.03
N GLY A 91 -2.19 -3.92 1.68
CA GLY A 91 -1.92 -3.55 3.08
C GLY A 91 -2.63 -4.42 4.10
N TRP A 92 -2.26 -4.26 5.39
CA TRP A 92 -2.90 -4.93 6.51
C TRP A 92 -4.40 -4.63 6.57
N THR A 93 -5.21 -5.65 6.82
CA THR A 93 -6.68 -5.63 6.81
C THR A 93 -7.35 -5.36 5.45
N LEU A 94 -6.59 -5.20 4.38
CA LEU A 94 -7.09 -4.96 3.03
C LEU A 94 -7.20 -6.26 2.22
N ASP A 95 -7.51 -6.13 0.94
CA ASP A 95 -7.50 -7.21 -0.05
C ASP A 95 -7.06 -6.70 -1.44
N HIS A 96 -6.87 -7.62 -2.40
CA HIS A 96 -6.35 -7.33 -3.74
C HIS A 96 -7.15 -6.26 -4.49
N ARG A 97 -8.45 -6.10 -4.22
CA ARG A 97 -9.32 -5.12 -4.90
C ARG A 97 -8.88 -3.67 -4.71
N THR A 98 -8.08 -3.38 -3.69
CA THR A 98 -7.54 -2.03 -3.48
C THR A 98 -6.59 -1.57 -4.59
N TRP A 99 -6.12 -2.51 -5.43
CA TRP A 99 -5.25 -2.25 -6.58
C TRP A 99 -5.98 -2.09 -7.93
N HIS A 100 -7.32 -2.06 -7.95
CA HIS A 100 -8.11 -2.07 -9.18
C HIS A 100 -7.71 -0.95 -10.17
N ARG A 101 -7.37 0.25 -9.70
CA ARG A 101 -6.96 1.38 -10.54
C ARG A 101 -5.58 1.15 -11.17
N GLN A 102 -4.67 0.52 -10.43
CA GLN A 102 -3.33 0.16 -10.92
C GLN A 102 -3.38 -0.97 -11.94
N VAL A 103 -4.23 -1.97 -11.70
CA VAL A 103 -4.48 -3.05 -12.68
C VAL A 103 -4.99 -2.47 -13.99
N SER A 104 -6.01 -1.60 -13.95
CA SER A 104 -6.53 -0.93 -15.14
C SER A 104 -5.46 -0.14 -15.88
N ALA A 105 -4.67 0.68 -15.17
CA ALA A 105 -3.61 1.48 -15.76
C ALA A 105 -2.50 0.63 -16.41
N LEU A 106 -2.11 -0.48 -15.79
CA LEU A 106 -1.12 -1.40 -16.36
C LEU A 106 -1.64 -2.03 -17.65
N VAL A 107 -2.89 -2.49 -17.67
CA VAL A 107 -3.52 -3.07 -18.87
C VAL A 107 -3.63 -2.04 -19.99
N GLU A 108 -4.11 -0.83 -19.69
CA GLU A 108 -4.29 0.24 -20.66
C GLU A 108 -2.97 0.70 -21.30
N ASN A 109 -1.88 0.77 -20.50
CA ASN A 109 -0.59 1.29 -20.97
C ASN A 109 0.34 0.23 -21.55
N LEU A 110 0.25 -1.03 -21.11
CA LEU A 110 1.21 -2.07 -21.46
C LEU A 110 0.58 -3.27 -22.21
N GLY A 111 -0.75 -3.43 -22.15
CA GLY A 111 -1.46 -4.52 -22.82
C GLY A 111 -0.85 -5.89 -22.53
N ASP A 112 -0.56 -6.63 -23.59
CA ASP A 112 0.01 -8.00 -23.51
C ASP A 112 1.50 -8.02 -23.09
N ALA A 113 2.15 -6.87 -22.93
CA ALA A 113 3.54 -6.81 -22.47
C ALA A 113 3.68 -7.03 -20.96
N VAL A 114 2.58 -7.07 -20.20
CA VAL A 114 2.59 -7.27 -18.75
C VAL A 114 1.65 -8.39 -18.33
N ARG A 115 2.11 -9.22 -17.41
CA ARG A 115 1.26 -10.11 -16.60
C ARG A 115 1.14 -9.53 -15.21
N ILE A 116 -0.08 -9.40 -14.72
CA ILE A 116 -0.38 -8.83 -13.40
C ILE A 116 -0.90 -9.96 -12.51
N ILE A 117 -0.35 -10.05 -11.31
CA ILE A 117 -0.78 -10.97 -10.26
C ILE A 117 -1.11 -10.13 -9.04
N SER A 118 -2.36 -10.16 -8.60
CA SER A 118 -2.79 -9.61 -7.33
C SER A 118 -3.38 -10.73 -6.47
N TYR A 119 -3.13 -10.73 -5.16
CA TYR A 119 -3.60 -11.81 -4.31
C TYR A 119 -4.00 -11.30 -2.93
N ASP A 120 -4.87 -12.05 -2.28
CA ASP A 120 -5.19 -11.84 -0.87
C ASP A 120 -4.17 -12.58 0.00
N ALA A 121 -3.49 -11.87 0.88
CA ALA A 121 -2.60 -12.48 1.86
C ALA A 121 -3.38 -13.43 2.79
N ARG A 122 -2.70 -14.42 3.38
CA ARG A 122 -3.32 -15.33 4.36
C ARG A 122 -4.12 -14.60 5.43
N GLY A 123 -5.34 -15.03 5.68
CA GLY A 123 -6.26 -14.43 6.65
C GLY A 123 -6.94 -13.14 6.17
N HIS A 124 -6.76 -12.73 4.91
CA HIS A 124 -7.37 -11.56 4.29
C HIS A 124 -8.28 -11.97 3.13
N GLY A 125 -9.21 -11.08 2.78
CA GLY A 125 -10.07 -11.25 1.62
C GLY A 125 -10.77 -12.61 1.55
N ARG A 126 -10.50 -13.36 0.49
CA ARG A 126 -11.01 -14.72 0.24
C ARG A 126 -9.97 -15.82 0.52
N SER A 127 -8.76 -15.46 0.91
CA SER A 127 -7.71 -16.42 1.26
C SER A 127 -8.01 -17.20 2.52
N GLY A 128 -7.39 -18.36 2.64
CA GLY A 128 -7.48 -19.23 3.81
C GLY A 128 -7.02 -18.53 5.08
N VAL A 129 -7.62 -18.95 6.20
CA VAL A 129 -7.35 -18.33 7.50
C VAL A 129 -6.09 -18.93 8.13
N SER A 130 -5.20 -18.05 8.56
CA SER A 130 -3.96 -18.42 9.27
C SER A 130 -4.24 -19.06 10.63
N ASN A 131 -3.36 -19.96 11.04
CA ASN A 131 -3.22 -20.30 12.44
C ASN A 131 -2.48 -19.17 13.18
N LEU A 132 -2.69 -19.06 14.50
CA LEU A 132 -2.08 -18.00 15.32
C LEU A 132 -0.57 -17.90 15.14
N GLY A 133 0.15 -19.02 15.08
CA GLY A 133 1.60 -19.04 14.92
C GLY A 133 2.12 -18.68 13.54
N THR A 134 1.26 -18.63 12.52
CA THR A 134 1.63 -18.34 11.12
C THR A 134 1.21 -16.95 10.64
N ALA A 135 0.51 -16.17 11.47
CA ALA A 135 0.18 -14.78 11.18
C ALA A 135 1.39 -13.87 11.51
N THR A 136 2.45 -13.95 10.72
CA THR A 136 3.71 -13.22 10.89
C THR A 136 4.23 -12.70 9.55
N LEU A 137 5.01 -11.61 9.57
CA LEU A 137 5.68 -11.10 8.36
C LEU A 137 6.64 -12.13 7.76
N ALA A 138 7.37 -12.87 8.59
CA ALA A 138 8.24 -13.95 8.13
C ALA A 138 7.47 -14.95 7.26
N ARG A 139 6.29 -15.38 7.72
CA ARG A 139 5.46 -16.31 6.93
C ARG A 139 4.89 -15.66 5.67
N LEU A 140 4.54 -14.37 5.71
CA LEU A 140 4.11 -13.66 4.50
C LEU A 140 5.23 -13.57 3.45
N GLY A 141 6.49 -13.39 3.88
CA GLY A 141 7.66 -13.46 3.01
C GLY A 141 7.84 -14.83 2.36
N ASP A 142 7.66 -15.92 3.14
CA ASP A 142 7.71 -17.29 2.63
C ASP A 142 6.53 -17.58 1.69
N ASP A 143 5.33 -17.07 1.99
CA ASP A 143 4.15 -17.20 1.10
C ASP A 143 4.40 -16.53 -0.25
N LEU A 144 5.04 -15.36 -0.26
CA LEU A 144 5.39 -14.67 -1.49
C LEU A 144 6.40 -15.49 -2.31
N ALA A 145 7.42 -16.08 -1.68
CA ALA A 145 8.36 -16.96 -2.36
C ALA A 145 7.64 -18.17 -2.99
N GLU A 146 6.77 -18.86 -2.25
CA GLU A 146 5.99 -19.99 -2.76
C GLU A 146 5.04 -19.57 -3.91
N LEU A 147 4.44 -18.39 -3.82
CA LEU A 147 3.56 -17.85 -4.87
C LEU A 147 4.35 -17.56 -6.15
N LEU A 148 5.54 -16.94 -6.03
CA LEU A 148 6.41 -16.67 -7.17
C LEU A 148 6.90 -17.98 -7.83
N ASP A 149 7.27 -18.99 -7.07
CA ASP A 149 7.68 -20.29 -7.59
C ASP A 149 6.59 -20.96 -8.41
N ARG A 150 5.34 -20.80 -8.03
CA ARG A 150 4.20 -21.44 -8.72
C ARG A 150 3.70 -20.64 -9.91
N LEU A 151 3.68 -19.31 -9.81
CA LEU A 151 3.03 -18.47 -10.80
C LEU A 151 3.98 -17.69 -11.69
N ALA A 152 5.18 -17.37 -11.23
CA ALA A 152 6.20 -16.64 -11.98
C ALA A 152 7.58 -17.30 -11.84
N PRO A 153 7.72 -18.61 -12.20
CA PRO A 153 8.97 -19.34 -11.98
C PRO A 153 10.13 -18.83 -12.85
N THR A 154 9.83 -18.08 -13.86
CA THR A 154 10.82 -17.52 -14.80
C THR A 154 10.44 -16.11 -15.22
N GLY A 155 11.44 -15.33 -15.67
CA GLY A 155 11.26 -13.96 -16.14
C GLY A 155 11.40 -12.93 -15.02
N PRO A 156 11.53 -11.65 -15.41
CA PRO A 156 11.66 -10.55 -14.47
C PRO A 156 10.31 -10.27 -13.75
N VAL A 157 10.41 -9.95 -12.45
CA VAL A 157 9.28 -9.61 -11.60
C VAL A 157 9.44 -8.21 -11.03
N VAL A 158 8.41 -7.39 -11.11
CA VAL A 158 8.28 -6.13 -10.36
C VAL A 158 7.34 -6.37 -9.18
N LEU A 159 7.81 -6.07 -7.97
CA LEU A 159 7.00 -6.16 -6.75
C LEU A 159 6.49 -4.77 -6.35
N VAL A 160 5.20 -4.68 -6.09
CA VAL A 160 4.51 -3.44 -5.69
C VAL A 160 3.82 -3.69 -4.36
N GLY A 161 4.24 -3.01 -3.31
CA GLY A 161 3.74 -3.26 -1.96
C GLY A 161 3.19 -2.02 -1.29
N HIS A 162 1.91 -2.10 -0.87
CA HIS A 162 1.28 -1.11 -0.01
C HIS A 162 1.44 -1.52 1.46
N SER A 163 1.97 -0.65 2.31
CA SER A 163 2.00 -0.83 3.77
C SER A 163 2.56 -2.21 4.16
N LEU A 164 1.75 -3.12 4.70
CA LEU A 164 2.11 -4.52 4.98
C LEU A 164 2.71 -5.23 3.75
N GLY A 165 2.21 -4.93 2.55
CA GLY A 165 2.74 -5.50 1.31
C GLY A 165 4.19 -5.11 1.06
N GLY A 166 4.56 -3.85 1.34
CA GLY A 166 5.95 -3.39 1.29
C GLY A 166 6.83 -4.09 2.34
N MET A 167 6.30 -4.25 3.57
CA MET A 167 6.98 -5.01 4.62
C MET A 167 7.18 -6.49 4.23
N THR A 168 6.20 -7.09 3.54
CA THR A 168 6.29 -8.47 3.03
C THR A 168 7.38 -8.60 1.97
N ILE A 169 7.52 -7.63 1.07
CA ILE A 169 8.61 -7.59 0.09
C ILE A 169 9.98 -7.56 0.78
N MET A 170 10.13 -6.70 1.77
CA MET A 170 11.38 -6.61 2.55
C MET A 170 11.69 -7.91 3.31
N GLU A 171 10.66 -8.56 3.83
CA GLU A 171 10.81 -9.85 4.52
C GLU A 171 11.19 -10.97 3.54
N TYR A 172 10.61 -10.99 2.33
CA TYR A 172 11.00 -11.90 1.27
C TYR A 172 12.47 -11.70 0.86
N ALA A 173 12.89 -10.45 0.65
CA ALA A 173 14.28 -10.13 0.35
C ALA A 173 15.26 -10.62 1.44
N HIS A 174 14.84 -10.47 2.71
CA HIS A 174 15.63 -10.91 3.87
C HIS A 174 15.76 -12.42 3.96
N ARG A 175 14.68 -13.16 3.71
CA ARG A 175 14.61 -14.61 3.94
C ARG A 175 15.03 -15.43 2.73
N HIS A 176 14.91 -14.88 1.54
CA HIS A 176 15.17 -15.52 0.26
C HIS A 176 16.07 -14.62 -0.63
N PRO A 177 17.27 -14.21 -0.15
CA PRO A 177 18.08 -13.19 -0.83
C PRO A 177 18.54 -13.62 -2.23
N ASP A 178 18.90 -14.88 -2.43
CA ASP A 178 19.38 -15.39 -3.73
C ASP A 178 18.22 -15.45 -4.75
N ASP A 179 17.05 -15.88 -4.31
CA ASP A 179 15.86 -15.92 -5.14
C ASP A 179 15.40 -14.49 -5.51
N PHE A 180 15.40 -13.59 -4.53
CA PHE A 180 15.12 -12.18 -4.75
C PHE A 180 16.08 -11.57 -5.79
N ALA A 181 17.38 -11.73 -5.61
CA ALA A 181 18.40 -11.19 -6.53
C ALA A 181 18.27 -11.72 -7.96
N THR A 182 17.78 -12.96 -8.12
CA THR A 182 17.65 -13.60 -9.43
C THR A 182 16.37 -13.15 -10.18
N ARG A 183 15.28 -12.91 -9.46
CA ARG A 183 13.95 -12.68 -10.05
C ARG A 183 13.53 -11.24 -10.09
N ILE A 184 13.91 -10.44 -9.07
CA ILE A 184 13.32 -9.12 -8.90
C ILE A 184 14.04 -8.10 -9.77
N ALA A 185 13.25 -7.46 -10.64
CA ALA A 185 13.72 -6.48 -11.61
C ALA A 185 13.30 -5.05 -11.27
N GLY A 186 12.47 -4.85 -10.23
CA GLY A 186 12.05 -3.52 -9.79
C GLY A 186 11.13 -3.56 -8.58
N LEU A 187 11.05 -2.45 -7.85
CA LEU A 187 10.27 -2.31 -6.62
C LEU A 187 9.46 -1.02 -6.62
N VAL A 188 8.22 -1.09 -6.11
CA VAL A 188 7.41 0.09 -5.78
C VAL A 188 6.90 -0.04 -4.36
N PHE A 189 7.31 0.88 -3.49
CA PHE A 189 6.87 0.98 -2.11
C PHE A 189 5.84 2.09 -1.97
N VAL A 190 4.64 1.75 -1.52
CA VAL A 190 3.54 2.70 -1.34
C VAL A 190 3.15 2.75 0.13
N ALA A 191 3.32 3.90 0.78
CA ALA A 191 2.92 4.13 2.17
C ALA A 191 3.36 3.00 3.11
N THR A 192 4.67 2.69 3.16
CA THR A 192 5.22 1.58 3.94
C THR A 192 6.38 2.01 4.83
N THR A 193 6.91 1.10 5.63
CA THR A 193 8.05 1.33 6.52
C THR A 193 8.97 0.11 6.57
N ALA A 194 10.25 0.34 6.78
CA ALA A 194 11.26 -0.69 7.06
C ALA A 194 11.57 -0.83 8.57
N GLU A 195 11.00 0.01 9.42
CA GLU A 195 11.33 0.14 10.85
C GLU A 195 10.12 -0.05 11.79
N GLY A 196 9.13 -0.81 11.35
CA GLY A 196 7.93 -1.11 12.14
C GLY A 196 7.21 0.16 12.61
N HIS A 197 7.09 0.35 13.93
CA HIS A 197 6.39 1.51 14.51
C HIS A 197 7.32 2.64 14.96
N THR A 198 8.58 2.65 14.56
CA THR A 198 9.57 3.64 15.02
C THR A 198 9.08 5.07 14.82
N HIS A 199 8.51 5.38 13.66
CA HIS A 199 8.05 6.71 13.29
C HIS A 199 6.52 6.90 13.39
N THR A 200 5.76 5.86 13.74
CA THR A 200 4.29 5.91 13.82
C THR A 200 3.82 6.69 15.04
N CYS A 201 3.15 7.80 14.83
CA CYS A 201 2.58 8.62 15.90
C CYS A 201 1.06 8.86 15.76
N TYR A 202 0.42 8.32 14.72
CA TYR A 202 -1.01 8.51 14.40
C TYR A 202 -1.43 9.97 14.24
N GLY A 203 -0.50 10.90 13.99
CA GLY A 203 -0.78 12.34 14.02
C GLY A 203 -1.16 12.88 15.40
N LEU A 204 -0.79 12.19 16.49
CA LEU A 204 -1.15 12.48 17.87
C LEU A 204 0.10 12.75 18.72
N PRO A 205 -0.03 13.49 19.86
CA PRO A 205 1.07 13.65 20.79
C PRO A 205 1.65 12.32 21.26
N THR A 206 2.98 12.24 21.42
CA THR A 206 3.73 11.00 21.70
C THR A 206 3.15 10.16 22.85
N ARG A 207 2.69 10.80 23.94
CA ARG A 207 2.09 10.09 25.08
C ARG A 207 0.78 9.39 24.70
N VAL A 208 -0.06 10.04 23.86
CA VAL A 208 -1.32 9.49 23.40
C VAL A 208 -1.04 8.36 22.40
N ALA A 209 -0.13 8.55 21.46
CA ALA A 209 0.30 7.53 20.53
C ALA A 209 0.85 6.28 21.25
N TRP A 210 1.61 6.47 22.32
CA TRP A 210 2.11 5.37 23.15
C TRP A 210 0.97 4.57 23.82
N LEU A 211 -0.03 5.26 24.40
CA LEU A 211 -1.20 4.60 24.99
C LEU A 211 -2.01 3.81 23.96
N ILE A 212 -2.21 4.37 22.78
CA ILE A 212 -2.89 3.67 21.67
C ILE A 212 -2.11 2.42 21.28
N ARG A 213 -0.79 2.50 21.09
CA ARG A 213 0.06 1.34 20.76
C ARG A 213 0.00 0.27 21.85
N LEU A 214 -0.01 0.66 23.12
CA LEU A 214 -0.15 -0.29 24.23
C LEU A 214 -1.51 -1.00 24.19
N ALA A 215 -2.60 -0.25 23.98
CA ALA A 215 -3.94 -0.80 23.84
C ALA A 215 -4.06 -1.72 22.62
N GLU A 216 -3.52 -1.33 21.46
CA GLU A 216 -3.48 -2.16 20.26
C GLU A 216 -2.69 -3.45 20.49
N THR A 217 -1.51 -3.38 21.12
CA THR A 217 -0.68 -4.57 21.39
C THR A 217 -1.39 -5.54 22.33
N THR A 218 -2.06 -5.00 23.37
CA THR A 218 -2.83 -5.81 24.32
C THR A 218 -4.07 -6.42 23.66
N GLY A 219 -4.83 -5.60 22.91
CA GLY A 219 -6.01 -6.02 22.15
C GLY A 219 -5.67 -7.02 21.04
N ALA A 220 -4.54 -6.86 20.36
CA ALA A 220 -4.07 -7.76 19.31
C ALA A 220 -3.92 -9.20 19.82
N GLY A 221 -3.41 -9.39 21.04
CA GLY A 221 -3.32 -10.71 21.66
C GLY A 221 -4.66 -11.39 21.89
N VAL A 222 -5.71 -10.62 22.14
CA VAL A 222 -7.10 -11.14 22.25
C VAL A 222 -7.65 -11.47 20.86
N LEU A 223 -7.54 -10.53 19.91
CA LEU A 223 -7.99 -10.75 18.53
C LEU A 223 -7.33 -11.96 17.88
N ALA A 224 -6.04 -12.14 18.10
CA ALA A 224 -5.29 -13.27 17.57
C ALA A 224 -5.83 -14.64 18.04
N ARG A 225 -6.53 -14.69 19.18
CA ARG A 225 -7.16 -15.91 19.69
C ARG A 225 -8.59 -16.14 19.16
N CYS A 226 -9.16 -15.16 18.46
CA CYS A 226 -10.51 -15.26 17.91
C CYS A 226 -10.60 -16.08 16.60
N GLY A 227 -9.49 -16.62 16.11
CA GLY A 227 -9.46 -17.49 14.94
C GLY A 227 -9.98 -16.82 13.68
N GLY A 228 -10.76 -17.55 12.90
CA GLY A 228 -11.34 -17.08 11.63
C GLY A 228 -12.53 -16.14 11.76
N LEU A 229 -12.90 -15.70 12.96
CA LEU A 229 -13.96 -14.71 13.13
C LEU A 229 -13.58 -13.41 12.43
N ARG A 230 -14.58 -12.69 11.96
CA ARG A 230 -14.44 -11.40 11.26
C ARG A 230 -15.14 -10.30 12.04
N THR A 231 -14.74 -9.06 11.79
CA THR A 231 -15.37 -7.90 12.46
C THR A 231 -16.84 -7.78 12.05
N PRO A 232 -17.80 -7.74 13.01
CA PRO A 232 -19.22 -7.60 12.69
C PRO A 232 -19.51 -6.27 11.96
N GLN A 233 -20.41 -6.32 10.98
CA GLN A 233 -20.78 -5.16 10.16
C GLN A 233 -21.24 -3.94 10.98
N PRO A 234 -22.09 -4.06 12.03
CA PRO A 234 -22.50 -2.89 12.83
C PRO A 234 -21.31 -2.21 13.50
N LEU A 235 -20.31 -2.98 13.96
CA LEU A 235 -19.11 -2.42 14.57
C LEU A 235 -18.26 -1.67 13.53
N LEU A 236 -18.12 -2.22 12.31
CA LEU A 236 -17.40 -1.55 11.22
C LEU A 236 -18.06 -0.24 10.80
N GLN A 237 -19.40 -0.21 10.73
CA GLN A 237 -20.14 1.02 10.45
C GLN A 237 -19.89 2.08 11.54
N ALA A 238 -19.89 1.70 12.81
CA ALA A 238 -19.56 2.59 13.92
C ALA A 238 -18.10 3.09 13.87
N LEU A 239 -17.17 2.26 13.39
CA LEU A 239 -15.75 2.60 13.25
C LEU A 239 -15.42 3.36 11.96
N ARG A 240 -16.34 3.45 11.00
CA ARG A 240 -16.10 4.08 9.70
C ARG A 240 -15.53 5.50 9.76
N PRO A 241 -16.00 6.43 10.64
CA PRO A 241 -15.39 7.76 10.77
C PRO A 241 -13.93 7.69 11.25
N SER A 242 -13.63 6.78 12.18
CA SER A 242 -12.26 6.58 12.68
C SER A 242 -11.35 5.98 11.63
N LEU A 243 -11.84 5.02 10.84
CA LEU A 243 -11.11 4.44 9.70
C LEU A 243 -10.82 5.50 8.63
N ARG A 244 -11.84 6.33 8.28
CA ARG A 244 -11.62 7.46 7.38
C ARG A 244 -10.53 8.40 7.88
N TRP A 245 -10.63 8.82 9.14
CA TRP A 245 -9.65 9.72 9.74
C TRP A 245 -8.25 9.12 9.76
N LEU A 246 -8.11 7.83 10.07
CA LEU A 246 -6.82 7.17 10.21
C LEU A 246 -6.14 6.89 8.86
N LEU A 247 -6.92 6.47 7.86
CA LEU A 247 -6.43 5.91 6.60
C LEU A 247 -6.40 6.92 5.45
N PHE A 248 -7.26 7.93 5.46
CA PHE A 248 -7.37 8.86 4.36
C PHE A 248 -6.92 10.27 4.73
N GLY A 249 -6.47 11.00 3.74
CA GLY A 249 -6.10 12.41 3.85
C GLY A 249 -7.31 13.34 3.78
N ASP A 250 -7.09 14.50 3.15
CA ASP A 250 -8.07 15.58 3.11
C ASP A 250 -9.25 15.22 2.20
N ASP A 251 -8.96 14.73 1.00
CA ASP A 251 -9.95 14.35 -0.02
C ASP A 251 -9.98 12.84 -0.23
N CYS A 252 -11.17 12.24 -0.05
CA CYS A 252 -11.39 10.84 -0.38
C CYS A 252 -12.80 10.59 -0.88
N ALA A 253 -12.95 9.76 -1.88
CA ALA A 253 -14.25 9.37 -2.41
C ALA A 253 -14.97 8.43 -1.43
N SER A 254 -16.31 8.59 -1.34
CA SER A 254 -17.14 7.70 -0.50
C SER A 254 -17.02 6.23 -0.93
N GLU A 255 -16.79 5.99 -2.22
CA GLU A 255 -16.55 4.68 -2.81
C GLU A 255 -15.28 4.04 -2.25
N ASP A 256 -14.17 4.78 -2.16
CA ASP A 256 -12.90 4.30 -1.61
C ASP A 256 -13.02 3.92 -0.14
N ILE A 257 -13.79 4.70 0.63
CA ILE A 257 -14.10 4.37 2.03
C ILE A 257 -14.93 3.09 2.11
N ARG A 258 -15.92 2.89 1.22
CA ARG A 258 -16.74 1.67 1.18
C ARG A 258 -15.87 0.46 0.81
N LEU A 259 -15.05 0.56 -0.23
CA LEU A 259 -14.11 -0.49 -0.64
C LEU A 259 -13.20 -0.90 0.52
N THR A 260 -12.57 0.09 1.16
CA THR A 260 -11.67 -0.13 2.31
C THR A 260 -12.41 -0.79 3.48
N THR A 261 -13.59 -0.29 3.84
CA THR A 261 -14.40 -0.88 4.93
C THR A 261 -14.83 -2.31 4.60
N SER A 262 -15.20 -2.58 3.34
CA SER A 262 -15.52 -3.92 2.85
C SER A 262 -14.31 -4.86 2.95
N ALA A 263 -13.10 -4.40 2.59
CA ALA A 263 -11.89 -5.20 2.74
C ALA A 263 -11.61 -5.52 4.22
N VAL A 264 -11.68 -4.53 5.12
CA VAL A 264 -11.51 -4.73 6.57
C VAL A 264 -12.50 -5.78 7.12
N SER A 265 -13.75 -5.82 6.61
CA SER A 265 -14.75 -6.80 7.04
C SER A 265 -14.38 -8.23 6.67
N ARG A 266 -13.51 -8.43 5.68
CA ARG A 266 -13.08 -9.74 5.20
C ARG A 266 -11.80 -10.24 5.87
N ALA A 267 -11.08 -9.39 6.60
CA ALA A 267 -9.91 -9.81 7.33
C ALA A 267 -10.29 -10.62 8.60
N ALA A 268 -9.64 -11.76 8.79
CA ALA A 268 -9.84 -12.60 9.96
C ALA A 268 -9.16 -11.98 11.20
N LEU A 269 -9.82 -12.06 12.35
CA LEU A 269 -9.30 -11.46 13.60
C LEU A 269 -7.94 -12.04 13.99
N VAL A 270 -7.68 -13.32 13.73
CA VAL A 270 -6.36 -13.94 13.95
C VAL A 270 -5.26 -13.30 13.11
N ALA A 271 -5.54 -12.93 11.86
CA ALA A 271 -4.58 -12.23 11.00
C ALA A 271 -4.37 -10.80 11.49
N ILE A 272 -5.45 -10.10 11.85
CA ILE A 272 -5.38 -8.74 12.40
C ILE A 272 -4.52 -8.73 13.66
N GLY A 273 -4.82 -9.58 14.63
CA GLY A 273 -4.10 -9.62 15.91
C GLY A 273 -2.69 -10.20 15.80
N GLY A 274 -2.51 -11.29 15.03
CA GLY A 274 -1.22 -11.97 14.90
C GLY A 274 -0.15 -11.13 14.21
N LEU A 275 -0.50 -10.49 13.10
CA LEU A 275 0.43 -9.64 12.35
C LEU A 275 0.86 -8.39 13.13
N ARG A 276 0.00 -7.83 14.00
CA ARG A 276 0.29 -6.61 14.75
C ARG A 276 1.64 -6.65 15.47
N SER A 277 1.95 -7.76 16.14
CA SER A 277 3.20 -7.93 16.87
C SER A 277 4.41 -8.03 15.93
N SER A 278 4.25 -8.69 14.80
CA SER A 278 5.30 -8.86 13.78
C SER A 278 5.61 -7.54 13.09
N ILE A 279 4.57 -6.79 12.70
CA ILE A 279 4.67 -5.45 12.11
C ILE A 279 5.49 -4.53 13.03
N GLY A 280 5.17 -4.50 14.34
CA GLY A 280 5.81 -3.59 15.28
C GLY A 280 7.30 -3.86 15.53
N ARG A 281 7.76 -5.07 15.25
CA ARG A 281 9.15 -5.50 15.46
C ARG A 281 9.99 -5.56 14.20
N GLN A 282 9.41 -5.23 13.04
CA GLN A 282 10.15 -5.28 11.80
C GLN A 282 11.28 -4.22 11.78
N HIS A 283 12.48 -4.66 11.38
CA HIS A 283 13.61 -3.81 11.02
C HIS A 283 14.33 -4.45 9.84
N ARG A 284 14.31 -3.78 8.67
CA ARG A 284 14.83 -4.31 7.41
C ARG A 284 15.64 -3.29 6.59
N LEU A 285 16.07 -2.19 7.22
CA LEU A 285 16.97 -1.23 6.56
C LEU A 285 18.27 -1.91 6.13
N ASP A 286 18.86 -2.77 6.99
CA ASP A 286 20.07 -3.52 6.64
C ASP A 286 19.84 -4.44 5.41
N THR A 287 18.65 -5.03 5.31
CA THR A 287 18.28 -5.84 4.14
C THR A 287 18.15 -4.96 2.90
N LEU A 288 17.50 -3.81 2.99
CA LEU A 288 17.40 -2.87 1.88
C LEU A 288 18.77 -2.40 1.39
N ALA A 289 19.70 -2.13 2.29
CA ALA A 289 21.06 -1.73 1.96
C ALA A 289 21.85 -2.77 1.16
N THR A 290 21.40 -4.04 1.15
CA THR A 290 22.03 -5.11 0.36
C THR A 290 21.39 -5.31 -1.02
N LEU A 291 20.27 -4.65 -1.30
CA LEU A 291 19.62 -4.75 -2.61
C LEU A 291 20.49 -4.06 -3.66
N GLY A 292 20.76 -4.75 -4.74
CA GLY A 292 21.57 -4.21 -5.84
C GLY A 292 20.90 -3.06 -6.60
N ASP A 293 21.48 -2.68 -7.71
CA ASP A 293 21.00 -1.62 -8.60
C ASP A 293 19.64 -2.00 -9.25
N LEU A 294 18.55 -1.80 -8.55
CA LEU A 294 17.19 -2.00 -9.04
C LEU A 294 16.49 -0.65 -9.26
N PRO A 295 15.61 -0.52 -10.26
CA PRO A 295 14.68 0.60 -10.30
C PRO A 295 13.71 0.51 -9.12
N VAL A 296 13.74 1.53 -8.25
CA VAL A 296 12.89 1.60 -7.07
C VAL A 296 12.15 2.93 -7.05
N ALA A 297 10.84 2.89 -6.78
CA ALA A 297 10.05 4.06 -6.47
C ALA A 297 9.42 3.92 -5.08
N ALA A 298 9.34 5.00 -4.34
CA ALA A 298 8.74 5.06 -3.02
C ALA A 298 7.78 6.27 -2.95
N LEU A 299 6.53 6.01 -2.53
CA LEU A 299 5.49 7.02 -2.47
C LEU A 299 4.87 7.08 -1.07
N VAL A 300 4.56 8.31 -0.63
CA VAL A 300 3.91 8.53 0.67
C VAL A 300 3.01 9.75 0.62
N GLY A 301 1.91 9.71 1.37
CA GLY A 301 1.06 10.87 1.61
C GLY A 301 1.61 11.73 2.77
N ASP A 302 1.58 13.05 2.64
CA ASP A 302 2.03 13.96 3.72
C ASP A 302 1.09 13.96 4.94
N ARG A 303 -0.12 13.40 4.79
CA ARG A 303 -1.13 13.19 5.83
C ARG A 303 -1.21 11.74 6.33
N ASP A 304 -0.28 10.88 5.92
CA ASP A 304 -0.26 9.49 6.41
C ASP A 304 0.02 9.43 7.91
N ARG A 305 -0.96 8.91 8.65
CA ARG A 305 -0.91 8.77 10.12
C ARG A 305 -0.36 7.43 10.60
N LEU A 306 -0.29 6.44 9.70
CA LEU A 306 0.22 5.10 10.00
C LEU A 306 1.71 4.97 9.67
N THR A 307 2.07 5.34 8.44
CA THR A 307 3.45 5.35 7.96
C THR A 307 3.77 6.76 7.44
N PRO A 308 4.02 7.71 8.35
CA PRO A 308 4.27 9.11 7.99
C PRO A 308 5.51 9.23 7.10
N PRO A 309 5.71 10.38 6.40
CA PRO A 309 6.80 10.56 5.42
C PRO A 309 8.17 10.10 5.90
N ARG A 310 8.48 10.25 7.19
CA ARG A 310 9.75 9.79 7.76
C ARG A 310 10.00 8.29 7.57
N CYS A 311 8.95 7.46 7.50
CA CYS A 311 9.09 6.03 7.22
C CYS A 311 9.63 5.76 5.82
N THR A 312 9.14 6.51 4.83
CA THR A 312 9.59 6.40 3.44
C THR A 312 10.95 7.07 3.25
N GLU A 313 11.20 8.20 3.93
CA GLU A 313 12.51 8.87 3.93
C GLU A 313 13.62 7.93 4.40
N SER A 314 13.42 7.16 5.49
CA SER A 314 14.39 6.15 5.95
C SER A 314 14.69 5.07 4.90
N ILE A 315 13.69 4.67 4.10
CA ILE A 315 13.89 3.74 2.98
C ILE A 315 14.77 4.40 1.91
N VAL A 316 14.46 5.64 1.52
CA VAL A 316 15.20 6.39 0.49
C VAL A 316 16.62 6.72 0.94
N GLU A 317 16.83 7.04 2.22
CA GLU A 317 18.17 7.24 2.79
C GLU A 317 19.03 5.97 2.68
N THR A 318 18.39 4.79 2.71
CA THR A 318 19.06 3.49 2.59
C THR A 318 19.26 3.06 1.13
N LEU A 319 18.33 3.45 0.24
CA LEU A 319 18.33 3.17 -1.19
C LEU A 319 18.41 4.51 -1.97
N PRO A 320 19.60 5.13 -2.10
CA PRO A 320 19.73 6.51 -2.58
C PRO A 320 19.26 6.73 -4.03
N ASP A 321 19.21 5.67 -4.85
CA ASP A 321 18.73 5.74 -6.23
C ASP A 321 17.19 5.58 -6.34
N THR A 322 16.50 5.58 -5.19
CA THR A 322 15.02 5.49 -5.13
C THR A 322 14.38 6.82 -5.51
N GLU A 323 13.43 6.77 -6.43
CA GLU A 323 12.57 7.91 -6.74
C GLU A 323 11.51 8.11 -5.65
N LEU A 324 11.60 9.24 -4.93
CA LEU A 324 10.65 9.59 -3.87
C LEU A 324 9.55 10.51 -4.38
N THR A 325 8.29 10.12 -4.16
CA THR A 325 7.13 10.96 -4.39
C THR A 325 6.37 11.19 -3.08
N VAL A 326 6.30 12.45 -2.64
CA VAL A 326 5.43 12.86 -1.52
C VAL A 326 4.17 13.48 -2.08
N CYS A 327 3.00 12.90 -1.75
CA CYS A 327 1.71 13.33 -2.28
C CYS A 327 1.01 14.29 -1.29
N PRO A 328 0.85 15.59 -1.64
CA PRO A 328 0.23 16.57 -0.77
C PRO A 328 -1.24 16.25 -0.50
N GLY A 329 -1.68 16.41 0.77
CA GLY A 329 -3.06 16.20 1.22
C GLY A 329 -3.49 14.75 1.26
N ALA A 330 -2.68 13.79 0.82
CA ALA A 330 -3.02 12.38 0.78
C ALA A 330 -2.65 11.65 2.09
N GLY A 331 -3.45 10.62 2.44
CA GLY A 331 -3.24 9.76 3.59
C GLY A 331 -2.52 8.47 3.25
N HIS A 332 -2.94 7.40 3.91
CA HIS A 332 -2.33 6.07 3.81
C HIS A 332 -2.78 5.29 2.56
N MET A 333 -3.97 5.60 2.02
CA MET A 333 -4.57 4.85 0.91
C MET A 333 -4.20 5.44 -0.47
N LEU A 334 -2.91 5.71 -0.69
CA LEU A 334 -2.40 6.40 -1.88
C LEU A 334 -2.87 5.80 -3.20
N MET A 335 -2.96 4.46 -3.33
CA MET A 335 -3.41 3.80 -4.54
C MET A 335 -4.87 4.15 -4.91
N LEU A 336 -5.64 4.65 -3.94
CA LEU A 336 -7.02 5.14 -4.11
C LEU A 336 -7.08 6.67 -4.16
N GLU A 337 -6.31 7.37 -3.31
CA GLU A 337 -6.34 8.83 -3.18
C GLU A 337 -5.56 9.56 -4.29
N ARG A 338 -4.47 8.97 -4.76
CA ARG A 338 -3.56 9.53 -5.77
C ARG A 338 -3.19 8.45 -6.81
N PRO A 339 -4.19 7.88 -7.50
CA PRO A 339 -3.95 6.79 -8.44
C PRO A 339 -3.01 7.16 -9.57
N ASP A 340 -3.05 8.40 -10.05
CA ASP A 340 -2.24 8.86 -11.19
C ASP A 340 -0.75 8.89 -10.84
N GLU A 341 -0.40 9.37 -9.64
CA GLU A 341 0.99 9.39 -9.15
C GLU A 341 1.51 7.96 -8.92
N VAL A 342 0.68 7.09 -8.33
CA VAL A 342 1.06 5.68 -8.12
C VAL A 342 1.20 4.96 -9.46
N ASN A 343 0.30 5.19 -10.41
CA ASN A 343 0.35 4.61 -11.74
C ASN A 343 1.58 5.09 -12.52
N ALA A 344 1.91 6.38 -12.45
CA ALA A 344 3.08 6.94 -13.12
C ALA A 344 4.39 6.31 -12.60
N ALA A 345 4.57 6.23 -11.28
CA ALA A 345 5.74 5.62 -10.67
C ALA A 345 5.84 4.11 -11.00
N LEU A 346 4.72 3.39 -10.92
CA LEU A 346 4.66 1.98 -11.26
C LEU A 346 5.04 1.72 -12.73
N LEU A 347 4.45 2.47 -13.66
CA LEU A 347 4.74 2.34 -15.10
C LEU A 347 6.20 2.67 -15.41
N GLU A 348 6.80 3.66 -14.74
CA GLU A 348 8.20 4.01 -14.91
C GLU A 348 9.12 2.87 -14.44
N VAL A 349 8.87 2.30 -13.26
CA VAL A 349 9.65 1.15 -12.76
C VAL A 349 9.53 -0.04 -13.70
N VAL A 350 8.32 -0.35 -14.18
CA VAL A 350 8.12 -1.45 -15.15
C VAL A 350 8.86 -1.20 -16.47
N ARG A 351 8.81 0.02 -17.01
CA ARG A 351 9.56 0.36 -18.23
C ARG A 351 11.06 0.24 -18.06
N ARG A 352 11.59 0.68 -16.91
CA ARG A 352 13.01 0.54 -16.58
C ARG A 352 13.42 -0.92 -16.41
N ALA A 353 12.56 -1.76 -15.80
CA ALA A 353 12.78 -3.20 -15.65
C ALA A 353 12.75 -3.95 -16.99
N LEU A 354 11.98 -3.46 -17.98
CA LEU A 354 11.92 -4.00 -19.34
C LEU A 354 13.09 -3.51 -20.22
N ALA A 355 13.75 -2.41 -19.85
CA ALA A 355 14.84 -1.87 -20.65
C ALA A 355 16.04 -2.86 -20.67
N PRO A 356 16.71 -3.06 -21.82
CA PRO A 356 17.91 -3.88 -21.88
C PRO A 356 18.97 -3.35 -20.91
N ILE A 357 19.53 -4.21 -20.05
CA ILE A 357 20.64 -3.83 -19.18
C ILE A 357 21.80 -3.34 -20.07
N PRO A 358 22.27 -2.09 -19.94
CA PRO A 358 23.40 -1.59 -20.70
C PRO A 358 24.59 -2.52 -20.54
N ALA A 359 25.29 -2.87 -21.65
CA ALA A 359 26.38 -3.85 -21.68
C ALA A 359 27.55 -3.55 -20.69
N GLN A 360 27.59 -2.36 -20.13
CA GLN A 360 28.60 -1.90 -19.14
C GLN A 360 28.33 -2.36 -17.68
N ARG A 361 27.15 -2.92 -17.39
CA ARG A 361 26.77 -3.37 -16.02
C ARG A 361 26.76 -4.90 -15.84
N ARG A 362 27.30 -5.66 -16.80
CA ARG A 362 27.46 -7.11 -16.58
C ARG A 362 28.58 -7.33 -15.56
N PRO A 363 28.34 -7.98 -14.41
CA PRO A 363 29.42 -8.35 -13.51
C PRO A 363 30.37 -9.25 -14.27
N HIS A 364 31.69 -8.97 -14.19
CA HIS A 364 32.70 -9.86 -14.71
C HIS A 364 32.55 -11.21 -13.98
N PRO A 365 32.50 -12.34 -14.70
CA PRO A 365 32.53 -13.65 -14.06
C PRO A 365 33.87 -13.77 -13.32
N HIS A 366 33.80 -14.02 -12.03
CA HIS A 366 34.95 -14.39 -11.19
C HIS A 366 35.33 -15.85 -11.42
#